data_f08e134f116abab0b3ff104e14ca1f53
#
_entry.id   f08e134f116abab0b3ff104e14ca1f53
#
_cell.length_a   1.000
_cell.length_b   1.000
_cell.length_c   1.000
_cell.angle_alpha   90.00
_cell.angle_beta   90.00
_cell.angle_gamma   90.00
#
_symmetry.space_group_name_H-M   'P 1'
#
loop_
_entity.id
_entity.type
_entity.pdbx_description
1 polymer ?
#
loop_
_entity_poly.entity_id
_entity_poly.type
_entity_poly.pdbx_seq_one_letter_code
_entity_poly.pdbx_strand_id
1 'polypeptide(L)'
;INEILNAAEELGYDVKLALDVAASNLKSEDGYTLEGKSYDAFDLVDIYKGLTETYPIISIEDPFAEDDWQSFYVLNKEIGNKIQIVGDDLLVTNKNRIEHAIKFNSCNSLLLKMNQIGTVSESIFAANLALRNKMKVMVSHRSGETEDTSIADLAVGLNCKQIKAGAPARGERTAKYNQLLRIEEELK
;
A
#
# COMPACT_ATOMS: atom_id res chain seq x y z
N ILE A 1 -11.80 -3.45 13.03
CA ILE A 1 -10.42 -3.65 13.55
C ILE A 1 -10.47 -4.64 14.72
N ASN A 2 -11.21 -4.35 15.79
CA ASN A 2 -11.21 -5.17 17.02
C ASN A 2 -11.58 -6.65 16.76
N GLU A 3 -12.57 -6.93 15.91
CA GLU A 3 -12.96 -8.31 15.57
C GLU A 3 -11.82 -9.11 14.91
N ILE A 4 -11.05 -8.46 14.03
CA ILE A 4 -9.89 -9.09 13.39
C ILE A 4 -8.79 -9.40 14.41
N LEU A 5 -8.50 -8.44 15.30
CA LEU A 5 -7.48 -8.61 16.32
C LEU A 5 -7.87 -9.67 17.36
N ASN A 6 -9.13 -9.68 17.79
CA ASN A 6 -9.66 -10.68 18.71
C ASN A 6 -9.58 -12.10 18.10
N ALA A 7 -10.01 -12.25 16.84
CA ALA A 7 -9.92 -13.54 16.16
C ALA A 7 -8.47 -14.03 16.01
N ALA A 8 -7.54 -13.13 15.73
CA ALA A 8 -6.11 -13.47 15.65
C ALA A 8 -5.54 -13.90 17.02
N GLU A 9 -5.91 -13.19 18.09
CA GLU A 9 -5.51 -13.52 19.45
C GLU A 9 -6.05 -14.88 19.89
N GLU A 10 -7.34 -15.15 19.63
CA GLU A 10 -7.98 -16.44 19.92
C GLU A 10 -7.26 -17.61 19.21
N LEU A 11 -6.71 -17.37 18.02
CA LEU A 11 -5.95 -18.36 17.24
C LEU A 11 -4.45 -18.37 17.58
N GLY A 12 -3.97 -17.51 18.47
CA GLY A 12 -2.58 -17.41 18.89
C GLY A 12 -1.64 -16.75 17.87
N TYR A 13 -2.16 -15.89 16.98
CA TYR A 13 -1.36 -15.17 15.98
C TYR A 13 -1.15 -13.71 16.35
N ASP A 14 0.10 -13.23 16.26
CA ASP A 14 0.43 -11.80 16.28
C ASP A 14 0.30 -11.24 14.86
N VAL A 15 -0.79 -10.52 14.59
CA VAL A 15 -1.03 -9.87 13.30
C VAL A 15 -0.83 -8.37 13.40
N LYS A 16 -0.36 -7.77 12.31
CA LYS A 16 -0.34 -6.33 12.11
C LYS A 16 -1.38 -5.93 11.08
N LEU A 17 -1.83 -4.70 11.15
CA LEU A 17 -2.87 -4.20 10.25
C LEU A 17 -2.27 -3.29 9.18
N ALA A 18 -2.80 -3.39 7.98
CA ALA A 18 -2.58 -2.44 6.90
C ALA A 18 -3.95 -1.93 6.42
N LEU A 19 -4.09 -0.62 6.31
CA LEU A 19 -5.32 0.01 5.83
C LEU A 19 -5.11 0.43 4.37
N ASP A 20 -6.12 0.18 3.54
CA ASP A 20 -6.29 0.79 2.23
C ASP A 20 -7.54 1.69 2.31
N VAL A 21 -7.33 2.99 2.40
CA VAL A 21 -8.41 3.95 2.61
C VAL A 21 -9.08 4.34 1.30
N ALA A 22 -8.31 4.31 0.20
CA ALA A 22 -8.77 4.74 -1.12
C ALA A 22 -9.53 6.08 -1.07
N ALA A 23 -8.92 7.08 -0.40
CA ALA A 23 -9.60 8.31 0.02
C ALA A 23 -10.04 9.21 -1.14
N SER A 24 -9.60 8.97 -2.37
CA SER A 24 -10.18 9.61 -3.57
C SER A 24 -11.68 9.37 -3.67
N ASN A 25 -12.17 8.21 -3.20
CA ASN A 25 -13.60 7.89 -3.17
C ASN A 25 -14.37 8.61 -2.04
N LEU A 26 -13.68 9.17 -1.09
CA LEU A 26 -14.24 9.93 0.03
C LEU A 26 -14.22 11.44 -0.22
N LYS A 27 -13.56 11.88 -1.30
CA LYS A 27 -13.39 13.30 -1.62
C LYS A 27 -14.73 13.96 -1.91
N SER A 28 -14.97 15.11 -1.31
CA SER A 28 -16.12 16.00 -1.53
C SER A 28 -15.65 17.41 -1.87
N GLU A 29 -16.57 18.33 -2.15
CA GLU A 29 -16.23 19.74 -2.46
C GLU A 29 -15.49 20.41 -1.30
N ASP A 30 -15.90 20.11 -0.07
CA ASP A 30 -15.41 20.75 1.15
C ASP A 30 -14.35 19.91 1.93
N GLY A 31 -13.85 18.82 1.35
CA GLY A 31 -12.89 17.95 2.03
C GLY A 31 -13.14 16.46 1.80
N TYR A 32 -13.34 15.71 2.86
CA TYR A 32 -13.57 14.26 2.83
C TYR A 32 -14.83 13.90 3.61
N THR A 33 -15.64 12.99 3.08
CA THR A 33 -16.84 12.50 3.76
C THR A 33 -16.64 11.07 4.24
N LEU A 34 -16.70 10.86 5.55
CA LEU A 34 -16.60 9.54 6.18
C LEU A 34 -17.81 9.34 7.11
N GLU A 35 -18.56 8.24 6.90
CA GLU A 35 -19.76 7.91 7.69
C GLU A 35 -20.78 9.07 7.77
N GLY A 36 -20.93 9.83 6.69
CA GLY A 36 -21.86 10.96 6.61
C GLY A 36 -21.42 12.25 7.33
N LYS A 37 -20.18 12.29 7.82
CA LYS A 37 -19.56 13.48 8.40
C LYS A 37 -18.48 14.04 7.47
N SER A 38 -18.37 15.36 7.42
CA SER A 38 -17.30 16.04 6.67
C SER A 38 -16.09 16.26 7.57
N TYR A 39 -14.93 16.05 6.98
CA TYR A 39 -13.61 16.21 7.59
C TYR A 39 -12.72 17.00 6.64
N ASP A 40 -11.91 17.90 7.17
CA ASP A 40 -10.80 18.41 6.41
C ASP A 40 -9.61 17.42 6.41
N ALA A 41 -8.56 17.74 5.67
CA ALA A 41 -7.40 16.87 5.57
C ALA A 41 -6.61 16.79 6.90
N PHE A 42 -6.63 17.82 7.72
CA PHE A 42 -5.95 17.82 9.02
C PHE A 42 -6.71 16.96 10.04
N ASP A 43 -8.04 16.98 10.00
CA ASP A 43 -8.87 16.06 10.79
C ASP A 43 -8.50 14.60 10.48
N LEU A 44 -8.33 14.26 9.18
CA LEU A 44 -7.90 12.92 8.79
C LEU A 44 -6.49 12.58 9.28
N VAL A 45 -5.55 13.52 9.25
CA VAL A 45 -4.21 13.31 9.83
C VAL A 45 -4.32 12.92 11.30
N ASP A 46 -5.13 13.63 12.09
CA ASP A 46 -5.30 13.35 13.51
C ASP A 46 -6.02 12.00 13.75
N ILE A 47 -7.00 11.66 12.92
CA ILE A 47 -7.65 10.33 12.95
C ILE A 47 -6.62 9.22 12.71
N TYR A 48 -5.78 9.33 11.66
CA TYR A 48 -4.76 8.31 11.36
C TYR A 48 -3.71 8.19 12.47
N LYS A 49 -3.28 9.31 13.06
CA LYS A 49 -2.39 9.30 14.23
C LYS A 49 -3.02 8.54 15.39
N GLY A 50 -4.24 8.87 15.77
CA GLY A 50 -4.96 8.18 16.83
C GLY A 50 -5.15 6.69 16.58
N LEU A 51 -5.46 6.30 15.32
CA LEU A 51 -5.57 4.89 14.94
C LEU A 51 -4.23 4.15 15.09
N THR A 52 -3.11 4.76 14.67
CA THR A 52 -1.78 4.13 14.78
C THR A 52 -1.24 4.07 16.21
N GLU A 53 -1.72 4.92 17.10
CA GLU A 53 -1.42 4.85 18.53
C GLU A 53 -2.25 3.80 19.27
N THR A 54 -3.46 3.52 18.76
CA THR A 54 -4.42 2.61 19.41
C THR A 54 -4.29 1.18 18.89
N TYR A 55 -3.94 0.99 17.63
CA TYR A 55 -3.95 -0.30 16.94
C TYR A 55 -2.58 -0.61 16.32
N PRO A 56 -2.22 -1.89 16.12
CA PRO A 56 -0.95 -2.30 15.54
C PRO A 56 -0.91 -2.09 14.01
N ILE A 57 -1.20 -0.86 13.56
CA ILE A 57 -1.20 -0.47 12.15
C ILE A 57 0.23 -0.18 11.72
N ILE A 58 0.67 -0.84 10.64
CA ILE A 58 2.02 -0.70 10.08
C ILE A 58 2.04 -0.03 8.70
N SER A 59 0.87 0.16 8.09
CA SER A 59 0.74 0.73 6.75
C SER A 59 -0.60 1.39 6.55
N ILE A 60 -0.62 2.56 5.89
CA ILE A 60 -1.83 3.22 5.41
C ILE A 60 -1.61 3.56 3.93
N GLU A 61 -2.47 3.02 3.08
CA GLU A 61 -2.48 3.22 1.64
C GLU A 61 -3.54 4.25 1.27
N ASP A 62 -3.16 5.18 0.41
CA ASP A 62 -3.98 6.28 -0.12
C ASP A 62 -4.87 6.97 0.95
N PRO A 63 -4.22 7.50 2.01
CA PRO A 63 -4.93 8.20 3.10
C PRO A 63 -5.65 9.47 2.66
N PHE A 64 -5.30 10.04 1.49
CA PHE A 64 -5.87 11.23 0.90
C PHE A 64 -6.12 11.03 -0.59
N ALA A 65 -6.85 11.97 -1.21
CA ALA A 65 -7.09 11.95 -2.66
C ALA A 65 -5.78 12.02 -3.46
N GLU A 66 -5.80 11.47 -4.66
CA GLU A 66 -4.64 11.20 -5.53
C GLU A 66 -3.79 12.42 -5.93
N ASP A 67 -4.32 13.63 -5.75
CA ASP A 67 -3.60 14.88 -6.02
C ASP A 67 -3.39 15.75 -4.77
N ASP A 68 -3.75 15.24 -3.58
CA ASP A 68 -3.57 15.95 -2.31
C ASP A 68 -2.16 15.74 -1.73
N TRP A 69 -1.15 16.09 -2.51
CA TRP A 69 0.27 15.96 -2.17
C TRP A 69 0.65 16.57 -0.83
N GLN A 70 0.01 17.68 -0.47
CA GLN A 70 0.30 18.39 0.77
C GLN A 70 -0.10 17.59 1.99
N SER A 71 -1.28 16.96 1.98
CA SER A 71 -1.77 16.17 3.09
C SER A 71 -0.97 14.87 3.24
N PHE A 72 -0.59 14.24 2.14
CA PHE A 72 0.36 13.13 2.13
C PHE A 72 1.70 13.52 2.79
N TYR A 73 2.27 14.67 2.42
CA TYR A 73 3.51 15.17 3.03
C TYR A 73 3.36 15.37 4.54
N VAL A 74 2.27 16.00 4.99
CA VAL A 74 2.02 16.25 6.41
C VAL A 74 1.95 14.93 7.17
N LEU A 75 1.15 13.98 6.71
CA LEU A 75 1.01 12.67 7.35
C LEU A 75 2.34 11.91 7.37
N ASN A 76 3.08 11.89 6.25
CA ASN A 76 4.36 11.21 6.16
C ASN A 76 5.41 11.82 7.11
N LYS A 77 5.38 13.14 7.29
CA LYS A 77 6.23 13.84 8.25
C LYS A 77 5.89 13.47 9.70
N GLU A 78 4.61 13.34 10.03
CA GLU A 78 4.13 13.07 11.39
C GLU A 78 4.37 11.61 11.82
N ILE A 79 4.02 10.64 10.97
CA ILE A 79 4.04 9.23 11.35
C ILE A 79 4.81 8.31 10.39
N GLY A 80 5.32 8.82 9.25
CA GLY A 80 6.02 7.99 8.26
C GLY A 80 7.33 7.35 8.75
N ASN A 81 7.88 7.81 9.88
CA ASN A 81 9.00 7.15 10.53
C ASN A 81 8.60 5.88 11.32
N LYS A 82 7.32 5.70 11.62
CA LYS A 82 6.77 4.58 12.37
C LYS A 82 6.08 3.56 11.47
N ILE A 83 5.36 4.03 10.43
CA ILE A 83 4.56 3.20 9.54
C ILE A 83 4.85 3.49 8.07
N GLN A 84 4.31 2.67 7.17
CA GLN A 84 4.31 2.97 5.74
C GLN A 84 3.14 3.89 5.38
N ILE A 85 3.45 4.96 4.63
CA ILE A 85 2.46 5.75 3.90
C ILE A 85 2.62 5.35 2.43
N VAL A 86 1.64 4.64 1.91
CA VAL A 86 1.71 4.02 0.59
C VAL A 86 0.95 4.84 -0.43
N GLY A 87 1.59 5.18 -1.52
CA GLY A 87 0.93 5.77 -2.68
C GLY A 87 0.55 4.70 -3.69
N ASP A 88 -0.75 4.52 -3.92
CA ASP A 88 -1.34 3.76 -5.03
C ASP A 88 -1.80 4.75 -6.12
N ASP A 89 -2.98 5.33 -5.99
CA ASP A 89 -3.51 6.31 -6.95
C ASP A 89 -2.68 7.60 -6.98
N LEU A 90 -2.03 7.95 -5.85
CA LEU A 90 -1.06 9.04 -5.80
C LEU A 90 0.08 8.84 -6.79
N LEU A 91 0.58 7.62 -6.96
CA LEU A 91 1.80 7.31 -7.73
C LEU A 91 1.54 6.62 -9.06
N VAL A 92 0.48 5.81 -9.16
CA VAL A 92 0.06 5.00 -10.32
C VAL A 92 1.23 4.29 -11.04
N THR A 93 2.25 3.85 -10.26
CA THR A 93 3.49 3.24 -10.78
C THR A 93 4.23 4.15 -11.78
N ASN A 94 3.93 5.45 -11.81
CA ASN A 94 4.43 6.41 -12.80
C ASN A 94 5.73 7.06 -12.32
N LYS A 95 6.78 7.00 -13.16
CA LYS A 95 8.10 7.58 -12.88
C LYS A 95 8.02 9.02 -12.37
N ASN A 96 7.31 9.89 -13.08
CA ASN A 96 7.30 11.32 -12.76
C ASN A 96 6.61 11.59 -11.42
N ARG A 97 5.53 10.84 -11.11
CA ARG A 97 4.84 10.95 -9.83
C ARG A 97 5.69 10.40 -8.68
N ILE A 98 6.46 9.32 -8.92
CA ILE A 98 7.43 8.79 -7.94
C ILE A 98 8.56 9.81 -7.69
N GLU A 99 9.14 10.41 -8.72
CA GLU A 99 10.16 11.47 -8.59
C GLU A 99 9.61 12.68 -7.81
N HIS A 100 8.35 13.06 -8.05
CA HIS A 100 7.68 14.11 -7.29
C HIS A 100 7.55 13.75 -5.81
N ALA A 101 7.05 12.53 -5.51
CA ALA A 101 6.92 12.05 -4.14
C ALA A 101 8.25 12.02 -3.39
N ILE A 102 9.32 11.57 -4.05
CA ILE A 102 10.69 11.55 -3.51
C ILE A 102 11.14 12.99 -3.19
N LYS A 103 11.00 13.90 -4.15
CA LYS A 103 11.44 15.31 -4.02
C LYS A 103 10.74 16.01 -2.86
N PHE A 104 9.46 15.77 -2.67
CA PHE A 104 8.64 16.46 -1.67
C PHE A 104 8.37 15.61 -0.42
N ASN A 105 8.93 14.38 -0.35
CA ASN A 105 8.73 13.46 0.77
C ASN A 105 7.24 13.21 1.09
N SER A 106 6.43 13.07 0.06
CA SER A 106 4.98 12.95 0.22
C SER A 106 4.53 11.59 0.76
N CYS A 107 5.24 10.51 0.40
CA CYS A 107 5.01 9.16 0.92
C CYS A 107 6.33 8.40 1.00
N ASN A 108 6.35 7.26 1.69
CA ASN A 108 7.55 6.44 1.91
C ASN A 108 7.46 5.04 1.31
N SER A 109 6.36 4.72 0.63
CA SER A 109 6.16 3.43 -0.01
C SER A 109 5.37 3.57 -1.31
N LEU A 110 5.77 2.75 -2.31
CA LEU A 110 5.11 2.62 -3.61
C LEU A 110 4.26 1.36 -3.64
N LEU A 111 3.01 1.46 -4.04
CA LEU A 111 2.25 0.31 -4.52
C LEU A 111 2.56 0.09 -6.00
N LEU A 112 3.15 -1.05 -6.33
CA LEU A 112 3.58 -1.37 -7.68
C LEU A 112 2.52 -2.22 -8.39
N LYS A 113 1.92 -1.68 -9.43
CA LYS A 113 0.94 -2.37 -10.27
C LYS A 113 1.39 -2.36 -11.74
N MET A 114 1.84 -3.51 -12.26
CA MET A 114 2.41 -3.61 -13.61
C MET A 114 1.49 -3.06 -14.69
N ASN A 115 0.20 -3.29 -14.57
CA ASN A 115 -0.77 -2.88 -15.59
C ASN A 115 -1.19 -1.40 -15.49
N GLN A 116 -0.78 -0.66 -14.47
CA GLN A 116 -0.94 0.82 -14.43
C GLN A 116 0.05 1.49 -15.37
N ILE A 117 1.30 1.03 -15.39
CA ILE A 117 2.33 1.58 -16.28
C ILE A 117 2.40 0.84 -17.62
N GLY A 118 2.04 -0.44 -17.67
CA GLY A 118 1.78 -1.20 -18.87
C GLY A 118 2.86 -2.18 -19.30
N THR A 119 4.10 -2.05 -18.83
CA THR A 119 5.19 -2.99 -19.13
C THR A 119 5.95 -3.44 -17.88
N VAL A 120 6.50 -4.65 -17.95
CA VAL A 120 7.36 -5.19 -16.88
C VAL A 120 8.62 -4.33 -16.73
N SER A 121 9.22 -3.88 -17.82
CA SER A 121 10.44 -3.06 -17.79
C SER A 121 10.24 -1.73 -17.09
N GLU A 122 9.14 -1.04 -17.36
CA GLU A 122 8.80 0.22 -16.69
C GLU A 122 8.45 -0.01 -15.22
N SER A 123 7.78 -1.12 -14.89
CA SER A 123 7.51 -1.53 -13.51
C SER A 123 8.80 -1.77 -12.72
N ILE A 124 9.75 -2.51 -13.29
CA ILE A 124 11.07 -2.73 -12.70
C ILE A 124 11.82 -1.39 -12.53
N PHE A 125 11.73 -0.51 -13.51
CA PHE A 125 12.33 0.83 -13.41
C PHE A 125 11.72 1.63 -12.26
N ALA A 126 10.40 1.68 -12.15
CA ALA A 126 9.67 2.37 -11.08
C ALA A 126 10.03 1.83 -9.70
N ALA A 127 10.07 0.49 -9.54
CA ALA A 127 10.50 -0.15 -8.32
C ALA A 127 11.93 0.22 -7.93
N ASN A 128 12.87 0.13 -8.87
CA ASN A 128 14.27 0.47 -8.63
C ASN A 128 14.46 1.95 -8.29
N LEU A 129 13.69 2.84 -8.91
CA LEU A 129 13.69 4.27 -8.58
C LEU A 129 13.27 4.49 -7.13
N ALA A 130 12.17 3.87 -6.70
CA ALA A 130 11.68 3.95 -5.33
C ALA A 130 12.69 3.36 -4.32
N LEU A 131 13.18 2.14 -4.55
CA LEU A 131 14.12 1.44 -3.66
C LEU A 131 15.44 2.20 -3.48
N ARG A 132 16.02 2.75 -4.56
CA ARG A 132 17.26 3.55 -4.51
C ARG A 132 17.09 4.85 -3.70
N ASN A 133 15.87 5.34 -3.60
CA ASN A 133 15.51 6.51 -2.79
C ASN A 133 14.92 6.15 -1.42
N LYS A 134 15.18 4.93 -0.94
CA LYS A 134 14.79 4.44 0.39
C LYS A 134 13.27 4.31 0.61
N MET A 135 12.47 4.39 -0.43
CA MET A 135 11.06 4.02 -0.36
C MET A 135 10.94 2.50 -0.31
N LYS A 136 9.91 2.00 0.36
CA LYS A 136 9.54 0.59 0.26
C LYS A 136 8.69 0.37 -0.99
N VAL A 137 8.63 -0.87 -1.45
CA VAL A 137 7.80 -1.25 -2.60
C VAL A 137 6.95 -2.45 -2.22
N MET A 138 5.66 -2.37 -2.47
CA MET A 138 4.70 -3.45 -2.31
C MET A 138 4.15 -3.81 -3.69
N VAL A 139 4.43 -5.01 -4.17
CA VAL A 139 3.88 -5.48 -5.45
C VAL A 139 2.43 -5.90 -5.23
N SER A 140 1.53 -5.44 -6.10
CA SER A 140 0.10 -5.56 -5.86
C SER A 140 -0.65 -6.21 -7.02
N HIS A 141 -1.66 -6.98 -6.63
CA HIS A 141 -2.74 -7.41 -7.50
C HIS A 141 -3.67 -6.24 -7.88
N ARG A 142 -4.73 -6.54 -8.62
CA ARG A 142 -5.88 -5.67 -8.88
C ARG A 142 -7.16 -6.31 -8.32
N SER A 143 -8.24 -5.50 -8.22
CA SER A 143 -9.58 -6.02 -7.85
C SER A 143 -10.09 -7.07 -8.84
N GLY A 144 -9.91 -6.85 -10.15
CA GLY A 144 -10.05 -7.87 -11.18
C GLY A 144 -8.73 -8.59 -11.41
N GLU A 145 -8.69 -9.91 -11.19
CA GLU A 145 -7.50 -10.75 -11.28
C GLU A 145 -7.72 -12.03 -12.03
N THR A 146 -6.60 -12.62 -12.47
CA THR A 146 -6.50 -13.96 -13.06
C THR A 146 -5.59 -14.84 -12.21
N GLU A 147 -5.41 -16.10 -12.57
CA GLU A 147 -4.48 -17.03 -11.92
C GLU A 147 -3.01 -16.82 -12.33
N ASP A 148 -2.69 -15.79 -13.12
CA ASP A 148 -1.32 -15.39 -13.42
C ASP A 148 -0.53 -15.11 -12.14
N THR A 149 0.70 -15.57 -12.06
CA THR A 149 1.54 -15.52 -10.85
C THR A 149 2.68 -14.52 -10.93
N SER A 150 2.83 -13.80 -12.04
CA SER A 150 3.98 -12.95 -12.31
C SER A 150 4.27 -11.90 -11.23
N ILE A 151 3.26 -11.43 -10.49
CA ILE A 151 3.47 -10.51 -9.37
C ILE A 151 4.23 -11.14 -8.20
N ALA A 152 4.13 -12.44 -7.99
CA ALA A 152 4.89 -13.15 -6.96
C ALA A 152 6.38 -13.24 -7.36
N ASP A 153 6.67 -13.61 -8.62
CA ASP A 153 8.02 -13.66 -9.17
C ASP A 153 8.65 -12.26 -9.13
N LEU A 154 7.90 -11.22 -9.49
CA LEU A 154 8.36 -9.84 -9.46
C LEU A 154 8.69 -9.37 -8.03
N ALA A 155 7.84 -9.70 -7.05
CA ALA A 155 8.05 -9.31 -5.65
C ALA A 155 9.33 -9.91 -5.08
N VAL A 156 9.60 -11.19 -5.37
CA VAL A 156 10.82 -11.86 -4.94
C VAL A 156 12.03 -11.38 -5.74
N GLY A 157 11.93 -11.32 -7.07
CA GLY A 157 13.03 -10.93 -7.96
C GLY A 157 13.52 -9.50 -7.71
N LEU A 158 12.66 -8.58 -7.30
CA LEU A 158 13.00 -7.22 -6.89
C LEU A 158 13.37 -7.10 -5.41
N ASN A 159 13.28 -8.18 -4.65
CA ASN A 159 13.48 -8.18 -3.19
C ASN A 159 12.60 -7.15 -2.45
N CYS A 160 11.36 -6.99 -2.89
CA CYS A 160 10.43 -6.01 -2.33
C CYS A 160 9.99 -6.37 -0.90
N LYS A 161 10.07 -7.65 -0.52
CA LYS A 161 9.69 -8.21 0.79
C LYS A 161 8.21 -8.02 1.15
N GLN A 162 7.39 -7.57 0.22
CA GLN A 162 5.98 -7.28 0.42
C GLN A 162 5.20 -7.59 -0.86
N ILE A 163 4.01 -8.15 -0.67
CA ILE A 163 3.03 -8.38 -1.73
C ILE A 163 1.62 -8.13 -1.18
N LYS A 164 0.75 -7.53 -1.99
CA LYS A 164 -0.68 -7.37 -1.73
C LYS A 164 -1.42 -8.24 -2.75
N ALA A 165 -1.92 -9.41 -2.34
CA ALA A 165 -2.47 -10.41 -3.26
C ALA A 165 -3.90 -10.88 -2.91
N GLY A 166 -4.56 -10.21 -1.96
CA GLY A 166 -5.89 -10.55 -1.48
C GLY A 166 -5.88 -11.60 -0.36
N ALA A 167 -7.06 -11.96 0.12
CA ALA A 167 -7.20 -13.02 1.10
C ALA A 167 -6.77 -14.38 0.50
N PRO A 168 -6.31 -15.35 1.33
CA PRO A 168 -5.91 -16.68 0.87
C PRO A 168 -7.15 -17.55 0.54
N ALA A 169 -8.02 -17.02 -0.27
CA ALA A 169 -9.26 -17.62 -0.76
C ALA A 169 -9.47 -17.18 -2.22
N ARG A 170 -10.12 -18.03 -3.03
CA ARG A 170 -10.32 -17.89 -4.48
C ARG A 170 -9.02 -18.13 -5.27
N GLY A 171 -9.14 -18.83 -6.42
CA GLY A 171 -8.01 -19.33 -7.20
C GLY A 171 -7.05 -18.22 -7.66
N GLU A 172 -7.61 -17.09 -8.12
CA GLU A 172 -6.83 -15.95 -8.60
C GLU A 172 -5.98 -15.27 -7.50
N ARG A 173 -6.27 -15.53 -6.22
CA ARG A 173 -5.48 -15.02 -5.08
C ARG A 173 -4.51 -16.09 -4.58
N THR A 174 -5.00 -17.31 -4.33
CA THR A 174 -4.17 -18.40 -3.83
C THR A 174 -3.07 -18.82 -4.81
N ALA A 175 -3.26 -18.61 -6.12
CA ALA A 175 -2.21 -18.85 -7.12
C ALA A 175 -0.91 -18.08 -6.80
N LYS A 176 -1.00 -16.82 -6.33
CA LYS A 176 0.17 -16.00 -5.96
C LYS A 176 0.88 -16.55 -4.73
N TYR A 177 0.12 -16.95 -3.70
CA TYR A 177 0.67 -17.54 -2.49
C TYR A 177 1.33 -18.90 -2.78
N ASN A 178 0.70 -19.73 -3.60
CA ASN A 178 1.30 -20.99 -4.04
C ASN A 178 2.58 -20.79 -4.85
N GLN A 179 2.65 -19.73 -5.66
CA GLN A 179 3.87 -19.39 -6.39
C GLN A 179 5.01 -18.98 -5.44
N LEU A 180 4.71 -18.18 -4.41
CA LEU A 180 5.70 -17.85 -3.38
C LEU A 180 6.25 -19.10 -2.69
N LEU A 181 5.40 -20.10 -2.39
CA LEU A 181 5.84 -21.38 -1.82
C LEU A 181 6.77 -22.15 -2.78
N ARG A 182 6.45 -22.19 -4.11
CA ARG A 182 7.33 -22.83 -5.11
C ARG A 182 8.69 -22.14 -5.19
N ILE A 183 8.69 -20.80 -5.21
CA ILE A 183 9.94 -20.03 -5.22
C ILE A 183 10.76 -20.31 -3.94
N GLU A 184 10.11 -20.41 -2.80
CA GLU A 184 10.78 -20.77 -1.55
C GLU A 184 11.43 -22.15 -1.61
N GLU A 185 10.77 -23.13 -2.21
CA GLU A 185 11.31 -24.48 -2.41
C GLU A 185 12.53 -24.47 -3.35
N GLU A 186 12.51 -23.66 -4.41
CA GLU A 186 13.63 -23.53 -5.36
C GLU A 186 14.86 -22.81 -4.78
N LEU A 187 14.67 -21.95 -3.78
CA LEU A 187 15.75 -21.17 -3.15
C LEU A 187 16.41 -21.88 -1.96
N LYS A 188 15.89 -23.00 -1.53
CA LYS A 188 16.45 -23.86 -0.46
C LYS A 188 17.47 -24.83 -0.99
#